data_5ab5bf9dc5ee9e8ae58f8343ff5a754a
#
_entry.id   5ab5bf9dc5ee9e8ae58f8343ff5a754a
#
_cell.length_a   1.000
_cell.length_b   1.000
_cell.length_c   1.000
_cell.angle_alpha   90.00
_cell.angle_beta   90.00
_cell.angle_gamma   90.00
#
_symmetry.space_group_name_H-M   'P 1'
#
loop_
_entity.id
_entity.type
_entity.pdbx_description
1 polymer ?
#
loop_
_entity_poly.entity_id
_entity_poly.type
_entity_poly.pdbx_seq_one_letter_code
_entity_poly.pdbx_strand_id
1 'polypeptide(L)'
;MRRVRRGDTGEWHMYELIQVSERDYYIQSPAKIGLVRLNAQDVCLIDSGNDKDAGRKVRQLLDANGWRLTAIYNTHSNADHIGGNKYLQGQTGCKVYAPGIECSFTRHPILEPSFLYGGCPFKELRHKFLMAQENDAQLLTREALPDGFEILPLPGHFFDMVGFRTPDDVVYLADCLSSRETLEKYQIGFIYDVGAYLKTLEMVKTLRAAMFVPAHAEASGEIADLAQYNIDKVMEIAERIVDICREPICFESILQRLFTEFGLNMSYEQYVLVGSTVRSYLSWLKDTNRVRCGFEENRMLWERA
;
A
#
# COMPACT_ATOMS: atom_id res chain seq x y z
N MET A 1 10.22 -15.70 26.14
CA MET A 1 10.67 -14.64 25.22
C MET A 1 11.97 -15.10 24.55
N ARG A 2 11.92 -15.65 23.35
CA ARG A 2 13.13 -15.86 22.52
C ARG A 2 13.35 -14.60 21.72
N ARG A 3 14.47 -13.91 21.99
CA ARG A 3 14.91 -12.74 21.22
C ARG A 3 15.05 -13.15 19.75
N VAL A 4 14.43 -12.36 18.86
CA VAL A 4 14.71 -12.38 17.42
C VAL A 4 16.22 -12.28 17.23
N ARG A 5 16.84 -13.30 16.62
CA ARG A 5 18.27 -13.25 16.28
C ARG A 5 18.41 -12.36 15.05
N ARG A 6 19.00 -11.18 15.21
CA ARG A 6 19.63 -10.48 14.08
C ARG A 6 20.77 -11.38 13.57
N GLY A 7 20.86 -11.58 12.26
CA GLY A 7 22.05 -12.13 11.65
C GLY A 7 23.26 -11.26 12.01
N ASP A 8 24.46 -11.85 12.05
CA ASP A 8 25.72 -11.17 12.45
C ASP A 8 26.08 -9.92 11.61
N THR A 9 25.35 -9.62 10.51
CA THR A 9 25.56 -8.47 9.61
C THR A 9 24.48 -7.41 9.72
N GLY A 10 23.40 -7.62 10.50
CA GLY A 10 22.30 -6.66 10.63
C GLY A 10 21.41 -6.53 9.37
N GLU A 11 21.68 -7.28 8.30
CA GLU A 11 20.89 -7.27 7.07
C GLU A 11 19.79 -8.33 7.13
N TRP A 12 18.56 -7.95 6.74
CA TRP A 12 17.45 -8.88 6.59
C TRP A 12 17.57 -9.63 5.26
N HIS A 13 17.50 -10.96 5.32
CA HIS A 13 17.43 -11.76 4.10
C HIS A 13 16.02 -11.65 3.50
N MET A 14 15.98 -11.36 2.19
CA MET A 14 14.72 -11.34 1.45
C MET A 14 13.99 -12.67 1.56
N TYR A 15 12.69 -12.60 1.87
CA TYR A 15 11.79 -13.73 2.12
C TYR A 15 12.10 -14.52 3.40
N GLU A 16 12.74 -13.90 4.38
CA GLU A 16 12.85 -14.46 5.73
C GLU A 16 11.50 -14.41 6.43
N LEU A 17 11.13 -15.50 7.13
CA LEU A 17 9.93 -15.59 7.96
C LEU A 17 10.26 -15.11 9.38
N ILE A 18 9.61 -14.02 9.79
CA ILE A 18 9.88 -13.38 11.08
C ILE A 18 8.64 -13.52 11.97
N GLN A 19 8.82 -14.12 13.15
CA GLN A 19 7.75 -14.30 14.14
C GLN A 19 7.63 -13.05 15.01
N VAL A 20 6.40 -12.54 15.17
CA VAL A 20 6.09 -11.35 15.98
C VAL A 20 5.19 -11.64 17.18
N SER A 21 4.42 -12.72 17.14
CA SER A 21 3.62 -13.22 18.26
C SER A 21 3.64 -14.76 18.31
N GLU A 22 2.77 -15.39 19.10
CA GLU A 22 2.63 -16.84 19.08
C GLU A 22 2.15 -17.37 17.73
N ARG A 23 1.20 -16.64 17.10
CA ARG A 23 0.54 -17.06 15.86
C ARG A 23 0.88 -16.18 14.66
N ASP A 24 1.40 -14.97 14.89
CA ASP A 24 1.61 -13.98 13.84
C ASP A 24 3.06 -13.93 13.38
N TYR A 25 3.21 -13.84 12.09
CA TYR A 25 4.49 -13.74 11.38
C TYR A 25 4.36 -12.71 10.25
N TYR A 26 5.48 -12.24 9.76
CA TYR A 26 5.56 -11.64 8.43
C TYR A 26 6.73 -12.21 7.65
N ILE A 27 6.59 -12.22 6.33
CA ILE A 27 7.66 -12.56 5.40
C ILE A 27 8.27 -11.24 4.93
N GLN A 28 9.57 -11.09 5.15
CA GLN A 28 10.32 -9.90 4.76
C GLN A 28 10.46 -9.86 3.23
N SER A 29 9.71 -9.00 2.57
CA SER A 29 9.65 -8.79 1.13
C SER A 29 9.54 -7.28 0.83
N PRO A 30 9.61 -6.82 -0.43
CA PRO A 30 9.50 -5.39 -0.75
C PRO A 30 8.25 -4.75 -0.15
N ALA A 31 7.08 -5.39 -0.29
CA ALA A 31 5.91 -5.21 0.55
C ALA A 31 5.80 -6.41 1.48
N LYS A 32 5.80 -6.23 2.81
CA LYS A 32 5.73 -7.36 3.76
C LYS A 32 4.43 -8.14 3.57
N ILE A 33 4.55 -9.47 3.62
CA ILE A 33 3.42 -10.38 3.56
C ILE A 33 3.15 -10.89 4.98
N GLY A 34 1.96 -10.60 5.53
CA GLY A 34 1.54 -11.16 6.80
C GLY A 34 1.25 -12.65 6.68
N LEU A 35 1.56 -13.43 7.73
CA LEU A 35 1.20 -14.83 7.84
C LEU A 35 0.70 -15.10 9.24
N VAL A 36 -0.50 -15.67 9.36
CA VAL A 36 -1.11 -15.97 10.65
C VAL A 36 -1.46 -17.45 10.72
N ARG A 37 -1.02 -18.11 11.79
CA ARG A 37 -1.37 -19.51 12.08
C ARG A 37 -2.76 -19.57 12.69
N LEU A 38 -3.65 -20.29 12.02
CA LEU A 38 -5.03 -20.51 12.50
C LEU A 38 -5.09 -21.70 13.45
N ASN A 39 -4.26 -22.71 13.20
CA ASN A 39 -4.07 -23.90 14.06
C ASN A 39 -2.70 -24.55 13.78
N ALA A 40 -2.51 -25.80 14.16
CA ALA A 40 -1.23 -26.50 14.00
C ALA A 40 -0.78 -26.63 12.52
N GLN A 41 -1.74 -26.69 11.58
CA GLN A 41 -1.45 -26.93 10.15
C GLN A 41 -1.94 -25.80 9.25
N ASP A 42 -3.03 -25.11 9.61
CA ASP A 42 -3.66 -24.12 8.76
C ASP A 42 -3.12 -22.73 9.03
N VAL A 43 -2.86 -22.04 7.94
CA VAL A 43 -2.45 -20.63 7.96
C VAL A 43 -3.26 -19.80 6.97
N CYS A 44 -3.34 -18.50 7.21
CA CYS A 44 -3.77 -17.52 6.22
C CYS A 44 -2.66 -16.51 5.97
N LEU A 45 -2.75 -15.83 4.83
CA LEU A 45 -1.89 -14.70 4.47
C LEU A 45 -2.66 -13.39 4.54
N ILE A 46 -1.95 -12.33 4.84
CA ILE A 46 -2.36 -10.94 4.62
C ILE A 46 -1.43 -10.41 3.52
N ASP A 47 -2.02 -10.21 2.34
CA ASP A 47 -1.36 -9.97 1.06
C ASP A 47 -0.51 -11.16 0.55
N SER A 48 0.10 -11.03 -0.65
CA SER A 48 0.79 -12.14 -1.31
C SER A 48 2.10 -11.74 -2.00
N GLY A 49 2.49 -10.47 -1.89
CA GLY A 49 3.70 -9.93 -2.50
C GLY A 49 3.54 -9.51 -3.96
N ASN A 50 4.62 -9.05 -4.54
CA ASN A 50 4.65 -8.26 -5.76
C ASN A 50 4.55 -9.05 -7.07
N ASP A 51 4.71 -10.37 -7.06
CA ASP A 51 4.66 -11.16 -8.29
C ASP A 51 4.59 -12.68 -8.03
N LYS A 52 4.59 -13.44 -9.11
CA LYS A 52 4.62 -14.91 -9.09
C LYS A 52 5.84 -15.46 -8.32
N ASP A 53 6.99 -14.78 -8.36
CA ASP A 53 8.20 -15.26 -7.68
C ASP A 53 8.10 -15.06 -6.17
N ALA A 54 7.46 -13.97 -5.71
CA ALA A 54 7.05 -13.82 -4.32
C ALA A 54 6.14 -14.97 -3.88
N GLY A 55 5.10 -15.27 -4.68
CA GLY A 55 4.22 -16.42 -4.42
C GLY A 55 4.95 -17.75 -4.34
N ARG A 56 5.97 -18.00 -5.19
CA ARG A 56 6.82 -19.20 -5.11
C ARG A 56 7.62 -19.27 -3.81
N LYS A 57 8.17 -18.16 -3.35
CA LYS A 57 8.91 -18.09 -2.08
C LYS A 57 7.99 -18.34 -0.89
N VAL A 58 6.81 -17.75 -0.90
CA VAL A 58 5.76 -18.05 0.10
C VAL A 58 5.44 -19.55 0.10
N ARG A 59 5.21 -20.16 -1.07
CA ARG A 59 4.92 -21.59 -1.18
C ARG A 59 6.04 -22.45 -0.59
N GLN A 60 7.30 -22.14 -0.88
CA GLN A 60 8.45 -22.85 -0.30
C GLN A 60 8.49 -22.77 1.23
N LEU A 61 8.17 -21.59 1.80
CA LEU A 61 8.09 -21.42 3.27
C LEU A 61 6.95 -22.25 3.87
N LEU A 62 5.79 -22.30 3.22
CA LEU A 62 4.66 -23.11 3.66
C LEU A 62 5.03 -24.61 3.67
N ASP A 63 5.63 -25.09 2.59
CA ASP A 63 6.05 -26.50 2.46
C ASP A 63 7.11 -26.87 3.49
N ALA A 64 8.09 -26.00 3.72
CA ALA A 64 9.17 -26.22 4.70
C ALA A 64 8.65 -26.32 6.14
N ASN A 65 7.53 -25.67 6.45
CA ASN A 65 6.91 -25.70 7.77
C ASN A 65 5.74 -26.70 7.88
N GLY A 66 5.37 -27.39 6.80
CA GLY A 66 4.22 -28.29 6.76
C GLY A 66 2.89 -27.58 6.90
N TRP A 67 2.79 -26.31 6.49
CA TRP A 67 1.59 -25.50 6.62
C TRP A 67 0.72 -25.54 5.37
N ARG A 68 -0.59 -25.54 5.59
CA ARG A 68 -1.62 -25.47 4.55
C ARG A 68 -2.20 -24.06 4.47
N LEU A 69 -2.06 -23.40 3.33
CA LEU A 69 -2.68 -22.12 3.06
C LEU A 69 -4.17 -22.29 2.79
N THR A 70 -5.01 -21.65 3.59
CA THR A 70 -6.48 -21.70 3.48
C THR A 70 -7.06 -20.48 2.81
N ALA A 71 -6.51 -19.30 3.08
CA ALA A 71 -6.98 -18.05 2.52
C ALA A 71 -5.86 -17.00 2.42
N ILE A 72 -6.05 -16.05 1.50
CA ILE A 72 -5.32 -14.79 1.38
C ILE A 72 -6.32 -13.66 1.60
N TYR A 73 -6.05 -12.77 2.53
CA TYR A 73 -6.82 -11.56 2.80
C TYR A 73 -6.02 -10.37 2.29
N ASN A 74 -6.44 -9.81 1.15
CA ASN A 74 -5.78 -8.63 0.60
C ASN A 74 -6.21 -7.39 1.37
N THR A 75 -5.24 -6.53 1.64
CA THR A 75 -5.46 -5.22 2.27
C THR A 75 -6.00 -4.21 1.26
N HIS A 76 -5.47 -4.24 0.05
CA HIS A 76 -5.87 -3.47 -1.12
C HIS A 76 -5.37 -4.16 -2.39
N SER A 77 -5.52 -3.53 -3.55
CA SER A 77 -5.34 -4.19 -4.84
C SER A 77 -4.10 -3.76 -5.63
N ASN A 78 -3.20 -2.95 -5.04
CA ASN A 78 -1.95 -2.62 -5.73
C ASN A 78 -1.12 -3.86 -6.02
N ALA A 79 -0.43 -3.86 -7.17
CA ALA A 79 0.20 -5.05 -7.73
C ALA A 79 1.22 -5.73 -6.81
N ASP A 80 1.90 -4.97 -5.95
CA ASP A 80 2.89 -5.47 -4.99
C ASP A 80 2.27 -6.16 -3.76
N HIS A 81 0.94 -6.09 -3.59
CA HIS A 81 0.17 -6.77 -2.56
C HIS A 81 -0.55 -8.01 -3.08
N ILE A 82 -0.99 -7.99 -4.34
CA ILE A 82 -1.80 -9.07 -4.92
C ILE A 82 -1.06 -9.91 -5.96
N GLY A 83 0.19 -9.61 -6.26
CA GLY A 83 0.98 -10.22 -7.35
C GLY A 83 1.18 -11.73 -7.22
N GLY A 84 1.21 -12.26 -5.99
CA GLY A 84 1.33 -13.69 -5.69
C GLY A 84 0.00 -14.45 -5.73
N ASN A 85 -1.16 -13.77 -5.70
CA ASN A 85 -2.49 -14.38 -5.56
C ASN A 85 -2.73 -15.50 -6.57
N LYS A 86 -2.59 -15.20 -7.86
CA LYS A 86 -2.84 -16.16 -8.96
C LYS A 86 -2.05 -17.44 -8.80
N TYR A 87 -0.76 -17.31 -8.49
CA TYR A 87 0.11 -18.46 -8.32
C TYR A 87 -0.28 -19.29 -7.09
N LEU A 88 -0.44 -18.64 -5.93
CA LEU A 88 -0.78 -19.32 -4.67
C LEU A 88 -2.15 -19.98 -4.76
N GLN A 89 -3.17 -19.31 -5.29
CA GLN A 89 -4.50 -19.87 -5.50
C GLN A 89 -4.45 -21.11 -6.40
N GLY A 90 -3.71 -21.04 -7.52
CA GLY A 90 -3.54 -22.19 -8.43
C GLY A 90 -2.78 -23.35 -7.83
N GLN A 91 -1.85 -23.11 -6.88
CA GLN A 91 -1.03 -24.18 -6.26
C GLN A 91 -1.69 -24.81 -5.02
N THR A 92 -2.53 -24.07 -4.30
CA THR A 92 -3.05 -24.51 -2.99
C THR A 92 -4.57 -24.66 -2.98
N GLY A 93 -5.27 -24.07 -3.94
CA GLY A 93 -6.74 -23.97 -3.92
C GLY A 93 -7.27 -23.01 -2.85
N CYS A 94 -6.40 -22.15 -2.26
CA CYS A 94 -6.81 -21.21 -1.24
C CYS A 94 -7.84 -20.20 -1.76
N LYS A 95 -8.66 -19.68 -0.87
CA LYS A 95 -9.56 -18.57 -1.19
C LYS A 95 -8.77 -17.26 -1.16
N VAL A 96 -9.19 -16.30 -2.00
CA VAL A 96 -8.65 -14.93 -1.99
C VAL A 96 -9.81 -14.00 -1.69
N TYR A 97 -9.61 -13.10 -0.71
CA TYR A 97 -10.59 -12.10 -0.31
C TYR A 97 -9.99 -10.70 -0.45
N ALA A 98 -10.77 -9.75 -0.96
CA ALA A 98 -10.38 -8.34 -1.07
C ALA A 98 -11.55 -7.43 -0.67
N PRO A 99 -11.29 -6.28 -0.02
CA PRO A 99 -12.32 -5.40 0.48
C PRO A 99 -12.99 -4.60 -0.65
N GLY A 100 -14.25 -4.24 -0.49
CA GLY A 100 -14.97 -3.28 -1.29
C GLY A 100 -14.66 -3.31 -2.79
N ILE A 101 -14.35 -2.13 -3.34
CA ILE A 101 -14.01 -1.97 -4.76
C ILE A 101 -12.66 -2.61 -5.12
N GLU A 102 -11.75 -2.78 -4.14
CA GLU A 102 -10.48 -3.48 -4.32
C GLU A 102 -10.66 -4.90 -4.87
N CYS A 103 -11.78 -5.55 -4.52
CA CYS A 103 -12.14 -6.87 -5.06
C CYS A 103 -12.30 -6.83 -6.59
N SER A 104 -12.85 -5.74 -7.14
CA SER A 104 -12.98 -5.58 -8.59
C SER A 104 -11.63 -5.34 -9.25
N PHE A 105 -10.77 -4.53 -8.66
CA PHE A 105 -9.40 -4.31 -9.14
C PHE A 105 -8.58 -5.61 -9.07
N THR A 106 -8.70 -6.38 -7.98
CA THR A 106 -8.01 -7.67 -7.81
C THR A 106 -8.44 -8.71 -8.85
N ARG A 107 -9.72 -8.74 -9.21
CA ARG A 107 -10.24 -9.60 -10.30
C ARG A 107 -9.80 -9.14 -11.68
N HIS A 108 -9.74 -7.82 -11.89
CA HIS A 108 -9.47 -7.18 -13.17
C HIS A 108 -8.29 -6.19 -13.05
N PRO A 109 -7.05 -6.68 -12.88
CA PRO A 109 -5.89 -5.82 -12.58
C PRO A 109 -5.57 -4.76 -13.63
N ILE A 110 -6.13 -4.86 -14.84
CA ILE A 110 -6.04 -3.80 -15.86
C ILE A 110 -6.66 -2.48 -15.39
N LEU A 111 -7.55 -2.51 -14.40
CA LEU A 111 -8.19 -1.32 -13.85
C LEU A 111 -7.18 -0.38 -13.20
N GLU A 112 -6.15 -0.90 -12.52
CA GLU A 112 -5.15 -0.07 -11.84
C GLU A 112 -4.37 0.82 -12.83
N PRO A 113 -3.65 0.29 -13.86
CA PRO A 113 -2.97 1.16 -14.81
C PRO A 113 -3.94 1.99 -15.65
N SER A 114 -5.19 1.56 -15.87
CA SER A 114 -6.21 2.36 -16.56
C SER A 114 -6.63 3.57 -15.72
N PHE A 115 -6.85 3.36 -14.43
CA PHE A 115 -7.17 4.41 -13.46
C PHE A 115 -6.02 5.42 -13.35
N LEU A 116 -4.79 4.95 -13.15
CA LEU A 116 -3.61 5.79 -13.00
C LEU A 116 -3.33 6.64 -14.25
N TYR A 117 -3.53 6.08 -15.43
CA TYR A 117 -3.31 6.75 -16.69
C TYR A 117 -4.48 7.65 -17.13
N GLY A 118 -5.69 7.31 -16.70
CA GLY A 118 -6.92 8.02 -17.08
C GLY A 118 -7.43 7.65 -18.48
N GLY A 119 -7.14 6.43 -18.95
CA GLY A 119 -7.52 5.90 -20.25
C GLY A 119 -6.98 4.49 -20.47
N CYS A 120 -7.05 3.97 -21.72
CA CYS A 120 -6.43 2.69 -22.04
C CYS A 120 -4.90 2.80 -21.92
N PRO A 121 -4.25 2.08 -20.99
CA PRO A 121 -2.82 2.21 -20.77
C PRO A 121 -2.04 1.62 -21.94
N PHE A 122 -0.97 2.29 -22.35
CA PHE A 122 -0.06 1.76 -23.37
C PHE A 122 0.80 0.60 -22.80
N LYS A 123 1.51 -0.11 -23.67
CA LYS A 123 2.18 -1.37 -23.34
C LYS A 123 3.12 -1.27 -22.15
N GLU A 124 3.88 -0.17 -22.05
CA GLU A 124 4.89 0.08 -21.02
C GLU A 124 4.27 0.29 -19.61
N LEU A 125 2.97 0.57 -19.52
CA LEU A 125 2.23 0.65 -18.25
C LEU A 125 1.55 -0.68 -17.88
N ARG A 126 1.59 -1.70 -18.74
CA ARG A 126 0.95 -2.99 -18.51
C ARG A 126 1.98 -4.05 -18.10
N HIS A 127 2.67 -3.82 -17.02
CA HIS A 127 3.70 -4.73 -16.50
C HIS A 127 3.45 -5.03 -15.00
N LYS A 128 4.17 -6.01 -14.48
CA LYS A 128 3.96 -6.60 -13.15
C LYS A 128 4.00 -5.63 -11.95
N PHE A 129 4.59 -4.44 -12.09
CA PHE A 129 4.62 -3.43 -11.02
C PHE A 129 3.37 -2.57 -10.94
N LEU A 130 2.57 -2.53 -12.02
CA LEU A 130 1.30 -1.79 -12.10
C LEU A 130 0.10 -2.69 -12.40
N MET A 131 0.33 -3.96 -12.71
CA MET A 131 -0.73 -4.88 -13.11
C MET A 131 -0.39 -6.30 -12.69
N ALA A 132 -1.06 -6.80 -11.67
CA ALA A 132 -0.98 -8.20 -11.26
C ALA A 132 -1.66 -9.13 -12.29
N GLN A 133 -1.72 -10.43 -11.99
CA GLN A 133 -2.46 -11.40 -12.80
C GLN A 133 -3.88 -11.56 -12.25
N GLU A 134 -4.87 -11.69 -13.15
CA GLU A 134 -6.27 -11.97 -12.79
C GLU A 134 -6.38 -13.20 -11.90
N ASN A 135 -7.22 -13.13 -10.89
CA ASN A 135 -7.49 -14.23 -9.96
C ASN A 135 -8.96 -14.20 -9.49
N ASP A 136 -9.40 -15.26 -8.80
CA ASP A 136 -10.77 -15.42 -8.32
C ASP A 136 -10.92 -14.83 -6.90
N ALA A 137 -10.70 -13.53 -6.76
CA ALA A 137 -10.94 -12.85 -5.50
C ALA A 137 -12.44 -12.79 -5.18
N GLN A 138 -12.79 -12.96 -3.93
CA GLN A 138 -14.13 -12.82 -3.38
C GLN A 138 -14.21 -11.55 -2.52
N LEU A 139 -15.42 -10.98 -2.41
CA LEU A 139 -15.62 -9.84 -1.52
C LEU A 139 -15.31 -10.24 -0.08
N LEU A 140 -14.47 -9.46 0.57
CA LEU A 140 -14.18 -9.62 1.99
C LEU A 140 -15.40 -9.24 2.81
N THR A 141 -15.91 -10.19 3.59
CA THR A 141 -16.97 -9.99 4.57
C THR A 141 -16.48 -10.41 5.95
N ARG A 142 -17.19 -10.00 7.01
CA ARG A 142 -16.82 -10.39 8.37
C ARG A 142 -16.88 -11.91 8.57
N GLU A 143 -17.81 -12.58 7.90
CA GLU A 143 -17.99 -14.04 7.99
C GLU A 143 -16.89 -14.83 7.27
N ALA A 144 -16.15 -14.15 6.38
CA ALA A 144 -15.00 -14.75 5.69
C ALA A 144 -13.72 -14.72 6.52
N LEU A 145 -13.66 -13.90 7.57
CA LEU A 145 -12.50 -13.78 8.44
C LEU A 145 -12.41 -14.94 9.44
N PRO A 146 -11.20 -15.31 9.87
CA PRO A 146 -11.01 -16.20 11.00
C PRO A 146 -11.55 -15.57 12.30
N ASP A 147 -11.91 -16.41 13.25
CA ASP A 147 -12.40 -15.95 14.54
C ASP A 147 -11.40 -15.03 15.25
N GLY A 148 -11.90 -13.93 15.80
CA GLY A 148 -11.14 -12.95 16.55
C GLY A 148 -10.34 -11.96 15.70
N PHE A 149 -10.39 -12.05 14.36
CA PHE A 149 -9.84 -11.00 13.50
C PHE A 149 -10.77 -9.79 13.42
N GLU A 150 -10.17 -8.61 13.31
CA GLU A 150 -10.88 -7.35 13.07
C GLU A 150 -10.38 -6.68 11.80
N ILE A 151 -11.31 -6.08 11.05
CA ILE A 151 -10.99 -5.23 9.90
C ILE A 151 -10.84 -3.80 10.41
N LEU A 152 -9.74 -3.16 10.06
CA LEU A 152 -9.49 -1.75 10.32
C LEU A 152 -9.57 -0.98 8.99
N PRO A 153 -10.59 -0.15 8.76
CA PRO A 153 -10.62 0.72 7.59
C PRO A 153 -9.44 1.70 7.60
N LEU A 154 -8.65 1.72 6.52
CA LEU A 154 -7.47 2.57 6.35
C LEU A 154 -7.54 3.33 5.00
N PRO A 155 -8.63 4.08 4.73
CA PRO A 155 -8.80 4.73 3.43
C PRO A 155 -7.75 5.82 3.19
N GLY A 156 -7.50 6.10 1.92
CA GLY A 156 -6.68 7.24 1.49
C GLY A 156 -5.49 6.87 0.65
N HIS A 157 -4.73 5.82 1.00
CA HIS A 157 -3.70 5.29 0.10
C HIS A 157 -4.36 4.75 -1.18
N PHE A 158 -5.34 3.86 -1.04
CA PHE A 158 -6.19 3.41 -2.14
C PHE A 158 -7.66 3.50 -1.71
N PHE A 159 -8.62 3.01 -2.52
CA PHE A 159 -10.07 3.24 -2.35
C PHE A 159 -10.60 2.72 -1.00
N ASP A 160 -10.67 1.40 -0.85
CA ASP A 160 -11.23 0.71 0.32
C ASP A 160 -10.15 -0.07 1.10
N MET A 161 -8.91 0.42 1.09
CA MET A 161 -7.81 -0.22 1.80
C MET A 161 -8.16 -0.49 3.27
N VAL A 162 -7.79 -1.68 3.74
CA VAL A 162 -7.97 -2.10 5.13
C VAL A 162 -6.67 -2.61 5.74
N GLY A 163 -6.59 -2.56 7.05
CA GLY A 163 -5.66 -3.34 7.85
C GLY A 163 -6.38 -4.46 8.58
N PHE A 164 -5.62 -5.32 9.24
CA PHE A 164 -6.16 -6.43 10.03
C PHE A 164 -5.55 -6.45 11.43
N ARG A 165 -6.39 -6.58 12.45
CA ARG A 165 -5.95 -6.88 13.82
C ARG A 165 -6.23 -8.35 14.10
N THR A 166 -5.24 -9.05 14.65
CA THR A 166 -5.33 -10.47 15.01
C THR A 166 -5.64 -10.64 16.49
N PRO A 167 -6.06 -11.86 16.92
CA PRO A 167 -6.30 -12.15 18.34
C PRO A 167 -5.07 -12.00 19.25
N ASP A 168 -3.85 -12.03 18.70
CA ASP A 168 -2.61 -11.80 19.46
C ASP A 168 -2.25 -10.31 19.54
N ASP A 169 -3.21 -9.43 19.15
CA ASP A 169 -3.06 -7.98 19.14
C ASP A 169 -1.94 -7.48 18.24
N VAL A 170 -1.71 -8.18 17.12
CA VAL A 170 -0.85 -7.72 16.02
C VAL A 170 -1.71 -7.00 14.98
N VAL A 171 -1.26 -5.81 14.56
CA VAL A 171 -1.96 -4.97 13.59
C VAL A 171 -1.14 -4.87 12.31
N TYR A 172 -1.64 -5.48 11.23
CA TYR A 172 -1.10 -5.32 9.88
C TYR A 172 -1.69 -4.07 9.25
N LEU A 173 -0.84 -3.10 8.94
CA LEU A 173 -1.25 -1.73 8.58
C LEU A 173 -1.23 -1.45 7.08
N ALA A 174 -0.89 -2.45 6.24
CA ALA A 174 -0.76 -2.25 4.79
C ALA A 174 0.14 -1.04 4.45
N ASP A 175 -0.29 -0.21 3.50
CA ASP A 175 0.40 0.96 2.98
C ASP A 175 -0.11 2.28 3.58
N CYS A 176 -0.72 2.20 4.77
CA CYS A 176 -1.18 3.43 5.43
C CYS A 176 -0.02 4.36 5.86
N LEU A 177 1.21 3.85 5.89
CA LEU A 177 2.42 4.64 6.14
C LEU A 177 3.68 3.95 5.58
N SER A 178 4.68 4.77 5.28
CA SER A 178 5.99 4.34 4.75
C SER A 178 7.11 4.66 5.72
N SER A 179 8.22 3.94 5.60
CA SER A 179 9.43 4.23 6.38
C SER A 179 10.02 5.61 6.03
N ARG A 180 10.83 6.17 6.94
CA ARG A 180 11.55 7.42 6.69
C ARG A 180 12.44 7.31 5.46
N GLU A 181 13.20 6.21 5.33
CA GLU A 181 14.10 5.95 4.21
C GLU A 181 13.33 5.89 2.88
N THR A 182 12.14 5.28 2.87
CA THR A 182 11.26 5.24 1.69
C THR A 182 10.80 6.63 1.29
N LEU A 183 10.33 7.43 2.27
CA LEU A 183 9.86 8.79 2.02
C LEU A 183 11.00 9.75 1.63
N GLU A 184 12.20 9.59 2.18
CA GLU A 184 13.38 10.36 1.78
C GLU A 184 13.87 10.00 0.38
N LYS A 185 13.74 8.73 -0.01
CA LYS A 185 14.17 8.25 -1.33
C LYS A 185 13.20 8.63 -2.45
N TYR A 186 11.92 8.40 -2.24
CA TYR A 186 10.90 8.58 -3.27
C TYR A 186 10.17 9.92 -3.19
N GLN A 187 10.30 10.63 -2.08
CA GLN A 187 9.72 11.93 -1.77
C GLN A 187 8.18 11.95 -1.80
N ILE A 188 7.58 11.59 -2.91
CA ILE A 188 6.13 11.63 -3.14
C ILE A 188 5.62 10.18 -3.25
N GLY A 189 5.03 9.66 -2.17
CA GLY A 189 4.36 8.36 -2.16
C GLY A 189 3.00 8.42 -2.86
N PHE A 190 2.49 7.26 -3.27
CA PHE A 190 1.19 7.16 -3.90
C PHE A 190 0.07 7.40 -2.85
N ILE A 191 -0.86 8.31 -3.16
CA ILE A 191 -2.04 8.64 -2.35
C ILE A 191 -3.21 8.93 -3.28
N TYR A 192 -4.30 8.19 -3.11
CA TYR A 192 -5.55 8.39 -3.85
C TYR A 192 -6.41 9.53 -3.28
N ASP A 193 -6.59 9.58 -1.97
CA ASP A 193 -7.35 10.62 -1.28
C ASP A 193 -6.54 11.19 -0.13
N VAL A 194 -6.00 12.41 -0.32
CA VAL A 194 -5.13 13.08 0.65
C VAL A 194 -5.86 13.37 1.96
N GLY A 195 -7.13 13.80 1.89
CA GLY A 195 -7.91 14.13 3.08
C GLY A 195 -8.24 12.89 3.91
N ALA A 196 -8.60 11.78 3.28
CA ALA A 196 -8.84 10.50 3.95
C ALA A 196 -7.53 9.92 4.51
N TYR A 197 -6.43 10.02 3.76
CA TYR A 197 -5.11 9.55 4.18
C TYR A 197 -4.61 10.24 5.45
N LEU A 198 -4.73 11.57 5.52
CA LEU A 198 -4.39 12.33 6.73
C LEU A 198 -5.24 11.92 7.93
N LYS A 199 -6.54 11.70 7.75
CA LYS A 199 -7.43 11.20 8.83
C LYS A 199 -7.03 9.80 9.28
N THR A 200 -6.67 8.92 8.35
CA THR A 200 -6.16 7.57 8.65
C THR A 200 -4.87 7.65 9.47
N LEU A 201 -3.90 8.48 9.08
CA LEU A 201 -2.66 8.66 9.82
C LEU A 201 -2.90 9.21 11.25
N GLU A 202 -3.79 10.19 11.41
CA GLU A 202 -4.16 10.72 12.74
C GLU A 202 -4.82 9.63 13.62
N MET A 203 -5.65 8.77 13.03
CA MET A 203 -6.23 7.63 13.75
C MET A 203 -5.13 6.62 14.12
N VAL A 204 -4.23 6.27 13.20
CA VAL A 204 -3.13 5.32 13.43
C VAL A 204 -2.20 5.79 14.57
N LYS A 205 -1.92 7.08 14.69
CA LYS A 205 -1.16 7.65 15.82
C LYS A 205 -1.73 7.29 17.19
N THR A 206 -3.03 7.09 17.27
CA THR A 206 -3.72 6.81 18.54
C THR A 206 -3.92 5.32 18.82
N LEU A 207 -3.66 4.47 17.83
CA LEU A 207 -3.80 3.03 17.98
C LEU A 207 -2.84 2.49 19.07
N ARG A 208 -3.29 1.44 19.71
CA ARG A 208 -2.47 0.63 20.62
C ARG A 208 -2.56 -0.82 20.18
N ALA A 209 -1.43 -1.49 20.14
CA ALA A 209 -1.31 -2.90 19.80
C ALA A 209 -0.04 -3.47 20.42
N ALA A 210 0.04 -4.78 20.54
CA ALA A 210 1.28 -5.46 20.94
C ALA A 210 2.38 -5.30 19.87
N MET A 211 1.99 -5.26 18.58
CA MET A 211 2.89 -5.11 17.45
C MET A 211 2.15 -4.50 16.26
N PHE A 212 2.79 -3.57 15.56
CA PHE A 212 2.38 -3.04 14.27
C PHE A 212 3.28 -3.59 13.16
N VAL A 213 2.68 -4.02 12.05
CA VAL A 213 3.38 -4.54 10.86
C VAL A 213 2.94 -3.75 9.64
N PRO A 214 3.58 -2.60 9.33
CA PRO A 214 3.38 -1.89 8.08
C PRO A 214 4.02 -2.65 6.92
N ALA A 215 3.48 -2.53 5.70
CA ALA A 215 4.05 -3.21 4.54
C ALA A 215 5.43 -2.65 4.16
N HIS A 216 5.61 -1.33 4.22
CA HIS A 216 6.80 -0.62 3.77
C HIS A 216 7.59 0.07 4.90
N ALA A 217 7.46 -0.40 6.14
CA ALA A 217 8.26 0.08 7.27
C ALA A 217 8.60 -1.06 8.24
N GLU A 218 9.50 -0.85 9.19
CA GLU A 218 9.83 -1.86 10.20
C GLU A 218 8.64 -2.17 11.10
N ALA A 219 8.53 -3.44 11.51
CA ALA A 219 7.55 -3.84 12.52
C ALA A 219 7.98 -3.28 13.89
N SER A 220 7.02 -2.69 14.62
CA SER A 220 7.29 -1.99 15.88
C SER A 220 6.12 -2.07 16.85
N GLY A 221 6.39 -2.04 18.15
CA GLY A 221 5.36 -1.83 19.19
C GLY A 221 4.86 -0.39 19.27
N GLU A 222 5.55 0.56 18.64
CA GLU A 222 5.23 1.98 18.65
C GLU A 222 5.17 2.51 17.21
N ILE A 223 4.09 3.23 16.88
CA ILE A 223 3.84 3.70 15.50
C ILE A 223 3.62 5.21 15.40
N ALA A 224 3.34 5.90 16.52
CA ALA A 224 2.90 7.28 16.53
C ALA A 224 3.90 8.25 15.87
N ASP A 225 5.19 8.10 16.15
CA ASP A 225 6.24 8.98 15.59
C ASP A 225 6.39 8.78 14.07
N LEU A 226 6.25 7.55 13.60
CA LEU A 226 6.32 7.27 12.17
C LEU A 226 5.06 7.80 11.45
N ALA A 227 3.87 7.67 12.06
CA ALA A 227 2.65 8.23 11.51
C ALA A 227 2.73 9.77 11.45
N GLN A 228 3.28 10.44 12.49
CA GLN A 228 3.50 11.88 12.46
C GLN A 228 4.46 12.28 11.33
N TYR A 229 5.55 11.55 11.15
CA TYR A 229 6.49 11.84 10.07
C TYR A 229 5.84 11.73 8.67
N ASN A 230 4.95 10.76 8.47
CA ASN A 230 4.17 10.63 7.24
C ASN A 230 3.21 11.82 7.06
N ILE A 231 2.55 12.29 8.12
CA ILE A 231 1.70 13.50 8.10
C ILE A 231 2.55 14.72 7.69
N ASP A 232 3.68 14.92 8.33
CA ASP A 232 4.57 16.06 8.05
C ASP A 232 5.02 16.07 6.59
N LYS A 233 5.34 14.88 6.03
CA LYS A 233 5.71 14.73 4.62
C LYS A 233 4.57 15.05 3.66
N VAL A 234 3.35 14.61 3.96
CA VAL A 234 2.16 14.97 3.18
C VAL A 234 1.95 16.49 3.19
N MET A 235 2.08 17.13 4.33
CA MET A 235 1.92 18.58 4.45
C MET A 235 3.05 19.35 3.76
N GLU A 236 4.29 18.87 3.82
CA GLU A 236 5.42 19.43 3.06
C GLU A 236 5.13 19.48 1.56
N ILE A 237 4.66 18.37 0.99
CA ILE A 237 4.30 18.28 -0.44
C ILE A 237 3.15 19.26 -0.76
N ALA A 238 2.13 19.30 0.10
CA ALA A 238 0.99 20.20 -0.06
C ALA A 238 1.41 21.68 -0.10
N GLU A 239 2.27 22.12 0.85
CA GLU A 239 2.81 23.48 0.85
C GLU A 239 3.61 23.78 -0.42
N ARG A 240 4.41 22.82 -0.87
CA ARG A 240 5.19 22.97 -2.08
C ARG A 240 4.30 23.15 -3.31
N ILE A 241 3.21 22.38 -3.43
CA ILE A 241 2.24 22.53 -4.53
C ILE A 241 1.58 23.92 -4.48
N VAL A 242 1.19 24.41 -3.31
CA VAL A 242 0.61 25.75 -3.14
C VAL A 242 1.61 26.84 -3.55
N ASP A 243 2.89 26.67 -3.21
CA ASP A 243 3.95 27.61 -3.59
C ASP A 243 4.21 27.61 -5.11
N ILE A 244 4.14 26.45 -5.76
CA ILE A 244 4.25 26.33 -7.22
C ILE A 244 3.07 27.02 -7.91
N CYS A 245 1.89 27.02 -7.31
CA CYS A 245 0.67 27.63 -7.84
C CYS A 245 0.54 29.14 -7.54
N ARG A 246 1.62 29.88 -7.20
CA ARG A 246 1.54 31.35 -7.00
C ARG A 246 1.03 32.12 -8.19
N GLU A 247 1.38 31.65 -9.39
CA GLU A 247 0.90 32.16 -10.67
C GLU A 247 0.13 31.05 -11.39
N PRO A 248 -0.82 31.39 -12.27
CA PRO A 248 -1.57 30.40 -13.03
C PRO A 248 -0.68 29.42 -13.77
N ILE A 249 -0.84 28.12 -13.51
CA ILE A 249 0.05 27.07 -14.01
C ILE A 249 -0.74 25.81 -14.37
N CYS A 250 -0.37 25.13 -15.47
CA CYS A 250 -0.98 23.88 -15.87
C CYS A 250 -0.39 22.68 -15.09
N PHE A 251 -1.17 21.59 -15.03
CA PHE A 251 -0.80 20.38 -14.31
C PHE A 251 0.56 19.83 -14.69
N GLU A 252 0.88 19.74 -15.98
CA GLU A 252 2.16 19.20 -16.45
C GLU A 252 3.36 20.02 -15.94
N SER A 253 3.20 21.33 -15.85
CA SER A 253 4.26 22.21 -15.32
C SER A 253 4.37 22.10 -13.79
N ILE A 254 3.26 21.86 -13.06
CA ILE A 254 3.31 21.55 -11.62
C ILE A 254 4.12 20.28 -11.39
N LEU A 255 3.76 19.21 -12.12
CA LEU A 255 4.43 17.91 -12.00
C LEU A 255 5.93 18.03 -12.32
N GLN A 256 6.28 18.74 -13.40
CA GLN A 256 7.67 19.00 -13.78
C GLN A 256 8.45 19.72 -12.68
N ARG A 257 7.88 20.79 -12.09
CA ARG A 257 8.53 21.55 -11.02
C ARG A 257 8.75 20.70 -9.78
N LEU A 258 7.77 19.91 -9.37
CA LEU A 258 7.90 18.99 -8.22
C LEU A 258 9.05 18.00 -8.44
N PHE A 259 9.14 17.39 -9.63
CA PHE A 259 10.24 16.47 -9.96
C PHE A 259 11.60 17.15 -9.89
N THR A 260 11.70 18.38 -10.41
CA THR A 260 12.94 19.16 -10.36
C THR A 260 13.34 19.53 -8.92
N GLU A 261 12.38 20.01 -8.13
CA GLU A 261 12.65 20.47 -6.75
C GLU A 261 13.01 19.32 -5.81
N PHE A 262 12.38 18.15 -5.98
CA PHE A 262 12.70 16.96 -5.19
C PHE A 262 13.83 16.10 -5.78
N GLY A 263 14.44 16.52 -6.90
CA GLY A 263 15.54 15.78 -7.56
C GLY A 263 15.12 14.42 -8.10
N LEU A 264 13.84 14.26 -8.48
CA LEU A 264 13.29 13.01 -8.98
C LEU A 264 13.50 12.86 -10.49
N ASN A 265 13.57 11.61 -10.96
CA ASN A 265 13.65 11.29 -12.39
C ASN A 265 12.30 10.78 -12.88
N MET A 266 11.83 11.34 -14.01
CA MET A 266 10.58 10.93 -14.64
C MET A 266 10.76 9.60 -15.38
N SER A 267 9.85 8.64 -15.11
CA SER A 267 9.64 7.43 -15.91
C SER A 267 8.14 7.30 -16.22
N TYR A 268 7.75 6.30 -17.02
CA TYR A 268 6.33 6.05 -17.29
C TYR A 268 5.55 5.74 -16.01
N GLU A 269 6.12 4.92 -15.11
CA GLU A 269 5.52 4.58 -13.83
C GLU A 269 5.40 5.81 -12.92
N GLN A 270 6.48 6.60 -12.82
CA GLN A 270 6.47 7.82 -12.00
C GLN A 270 5.48 8.85 -12.54
N TYR A 271 5.35 8.98 -13.86
CA TYR A 271 4.36 9.87 -14.45
C TYR A 271 2.92 9.53 -14.05
N VAL A 272 2.56 8.24 -14.04
CA VAL A 272 1.19 7.85 -13.68
C VAL A 272 0.97 7.80 -12.17
N LEU A 273 1.90 7.26 -11.38
CA LEU A 273 1.77 7.17 -9.92
C LEU A 273 1.82 8.55 -9.26
N VAL A 274 2.92 9.27 -9.46
CA VAL A 274 3.08 10.62 -8.87
C VAL A 274 2.11 11.60 -9.50
N GLY A 275 1.85 11.49 -10.80
CA GLY A 275 0.87 12.33 -11.49
C GLY A 275 -0.54 12.15 -10.96
N SER A 276 -0.97 10.91 -10.67
CA SER A 276 -2.25 10.63 -10.00
C SER A 276 -2.28 11.25 -8.60
N THR A 277 -1.22 11.06 -7.81
CA THR A 277 -1.10 11.63 -6.46
C THR A 277 -1.15 13.16 -6.48
N VAL A 278 -0.45 13.82 -7.40
CA VAL A 278 -0.48 15.29 -7.51
C VAL A 278 -1.88 15.79 -7.86
N ARG A 279 -2.64 15.06 -8.69
CA ARG A 279 -4.07 15.38 -8.94
C ARG A 279 -4.90 15.24 -7.66
N SER A 280 -4.64 14.23 -6.84
CA SER A 280 -5.30 14.07 -5.52
C SER A 280 -4.99 15.23 -4.57
N TYR A 281 -3.73 15.68 -4.52
CA TYR A 281 -3.36 16.88 -3.77
C TYR A 281 -4.09 18.13 -4.28
N LEU A 282 -4.11 18.37 -5.58
CA LEU A 282 -4.77 19.52 -6.17
C LEU A 282 -6.28 19.52 -5.89
N SER A 283 -6.94 18.35 -5.94
CA SER A 283 -8.34 18.20 -5.58
C SER A 283 -8.57 18.57 -4.12
N TRP A 284 -7.80 17.98 -3.19
CA TRP A 284 -7.90 18.27 -1.76
C TRP A 284 -7.60 19.75 -1.43
N LEU A 285 -6.54 20.32 -2.04
CA LEU A 285 -6.18 21.72 -1.84
C LEU A 285 -7.26 22.66 -2.38
N LYS A 286 -7.93 22.30 -3.49
CA LYS A 286 -9.06 23.06 -4.02
C LYS A 286 -10.26 22.99 -3.08
N ASP A 287 -10.62 21.80 -2.60
CA ASP A 287 -11.76 21.59 -1.71
C ASP A 287 -11.56 22.26 -0.33
N THR A 288 -10.30 22.47 0.06
CA THR A 288 -9.92 23.23 1.26
C THR A 288 -9.62 24.71 1.01
N ASN A 289 -9.93 25.24 -0.19
CA ASN A 289 -9.73 26.63 -0.59
C ASN A 289 -8.29 27.13 -0.49
N ARG A 290 -7.31 26.27 -0.73
CA ARG A 290 -5.89 26.64 -0.76
C ARG A 290 -5.37 26.93 -2.16
N VAL A 291 -5.98 26.28 -3.15
CA VAL A 291 -5.79 26.58 -4.57
C VAL A 291 -7.14 26.69 -5.25
N ARG A 292 -7.19 27.38 -6.38
CA ARG A 292 -8.33 27.43 -7.27
C ARG A 292 -7.94 26.97 -8.67
N CYS A 293 -8.89 26.59 -9.50
CA CYS A 293 -8.64 26.27 -10.89
C CYS A 293 -9.68 26.92 -11.81
N GLY A 294 -9.26 27.18 -13.03
CA GLY A 294 -10.09 27.77 -14.08
C GLY A 294 -9.60 27.35 -15.45
N PHE A 295 -10.25 27.84 -16.51
CA PHE A 295 -9.87 27.56 -17.88
C PHE A 295 -9.50 28.88 -18.60
N GLU A 296 -8.34 28.88 -19.25
CA GLU A 296 -7.86 29.94 -20.11
C GLU A 296 -7.38 29.32 -21.42
N GLU A 297 -7.89 29.79 -22.55
CA GLU A 297 -7.58 29.25 -23.88
C GLU A 297 -7.67 27.71 -23.97
N ASN A 298 -8.72 27.13 -23.38
CA ASN A 298 -8.95 25.67 -23.30
C ASN A 298 -7.89 24.88 -22.50
N ARG A 299 -7.07 25.54 -21.69
CA ARG A 299 -6.14 24.93 -20.74
C ARG A 299 -6.66 25.09 -19.32
N MET A 300 -6.63 24.01 -18.54
CA MET A 300 -6.91 24.06 -17.12
C MET A 300 -5.69 24.62 -16.40
N LEU A 301 -5.86 25.69 -15.65
CA LEU A 301 -4.82 26.31 -14.85
C LEU A 301 -5.18 26.25 -13.37
N TRP A 302 -4.19 26.08 -12.57
CA TRP A 302 -4.25 26.07 -11.12
C TRP A 302 -3.53 27.30 -10.57
N GLU A 303 -4.10 27.90 -9.55
CA GLU A 303 -3.56 29.12 -8.95
C GLU A 303 -3.82 29.09 -7.45
N ARG A 304 -2.95 29.69 -6.65
CA ARG A 304 -3.15 29.87 -5.22
C ARG A 304 -4.43 30.67 -4.96
N ALA A 305 -5.24 30.24 -3.99
CA ALA A 305 -6.48 30.91 -3.63
C ALA A 305 -6.25 32.20 -2.81
#